data_b47d64d4fc353d1ee17bf6dda234942c
#
_entry.id   b47d64d4fc353d1ee17bf6dda234942c
#
_cell.length_a   1.000
_cell.length_b   1.000
_cell.length_c   1.000
_cell.angle_alpha   90.00
_cell.angle_beta   90.00
_cell.angle_gamma   90.00
#
_symmetry.space_group_name_H-M   'P 1'
#
loop_
_entity.id
_entity.type
_entity.pdbx_description
1 polymer ?
#
loop_
_entity_poly.entity_id
_entity_poly.type
_entity_poly.pdbx_seq_one_letter_code
_entity_poly.pdbx_strand_id
1 'polypeptide(L)'
;TAEEAGGDTLTLTVRGPEKIVSPGTVDGTAELTPTVAALAALAEGETKFTSVQHLRGHETDRIAALVAEIRRLGGGIEETDDGFRIFSPVTHGGMVKSYADHRMATFGAVLGLALDAVTVEDISCTSKTMPDFPAMWLKLVRGEAADTAGVGDFAS
;
A
#
# COMPACT_ATOMS: atom_id res chain seq x y z
N THR A 1 -17.33 10.60 -2.64
CA THR A 1 -18.55 11.01 -1.94
C THR A 1 -19.14 9.82 -1.21
N ALA A 2 -19.63 10.01 0.00
CA ALA A 2 -20.37 9.01 0.75
C ALA A 2 -21.86 9.37 0.70
N GLU A 3 -22.73 8.42 0.38
CA GLU A 3 -24.17 8.61 0.34
C GLU A 3 -24.83 7.54 1.22
N GLU A 4 -25.82 7.92 2.02
CA GLU A 4 -26.64 6.98 2.79
C GLU A 4 -27.62 6.27 1.84
N ALA A 5 -27.44 4.98 1.67
CA ALA A 5 -28.40 4.12 0.99
C ALA A 5 -29.32 3.51 2.04
N GLY A 6 -30.51 4.07 2.24
CA GLY A 6 -31.55 3.71 3.20
C GLY A 6 -31.37 2.44 4.04
N GLY A 7 -31.36 2.54 5.37
CA GLY A 7 -30.96 1.52 6.34
C GLY A 7 -29.53 1.73 6.84
N ASP A 8 -28.94 0.72 7.49
CA ASP A 8 -27.56 0.78 8.05
C ASP A 8 -26.45 0.59 6.98
N THR A 9 -26.73 0.85 5.71
CA THR A 9 -25.78 0.66 4.60
C THR A 9 -25.22 1.99 4.13
N LEU A 10 -23.89 2.17 4.20
CA LEU A 10 -23.17 3.31 3.67
C LEU A 10 -22.55 2.95 2.31
N THR A 11 -22.86 3.72 1.27
CA THR A 11 -22.20 3.59 -0.02
C THR A 11 -21.07 4.62 -0.13
N LEU A 12 -19.84 4.14 -0.25
CA LEU A 12 -18.67 4.98 -0.51
C LEU A 12 -18.30 4.93 -1.99
N THR A 13 -18.39 6.06 -2.67
CA THR A 13 -17.91 6.19 -4.06
C THR A 13 -16.58 6.92 -4.07
N VAL A 14 -15.54 6.25 -4.58
CA VAL A 14 -14.21 6.82 -4.79
C VAL A 14 -13.97 6.97 -6.28
N ARG A 15 -13.64 8.18 -6.72
CA ARG A 15 -13.24 8.47 -8.11
C ARG A 15 -11.78 8.89 -8.11
N GLY A 16 -10.91 8.07 -8.71
CA GLY A 16 -9.50 8.39 -8.90
C GLY A 16 -9.29 9.36 -10.06
N PRO A 17 -8.17 10.09 -10.07
CA PRO A 17 -7.73 10.87 -11.23
C PRO A 17 -7.21 9.93 -12.33
N GLU A 18 -7.07 10.44 -13.56
CA GLU A 18 -6.43 9.69 -14.65
C GLU A 18 -4.96 9.39 -14.37
N LYS A 19 -4.29 10.26 -13.61
CA LYS A 19 -2.90 10.11 -13.22
C LYS A 19 -2.74 10.34 -11.72
N ILE A 20 -1.91 9.52 -11.09
CA ILE A 20 -1.51 9.74 -9.71
C ILE A 20 -0.41 10.81 -9.70
N VAL A 21 -0.63 11.87 -8.95
CA VAL A 21 0.33 12.98 -8.79
C VAL A 21 0.80 13.02 -7.34
N SER A 22 2.09 13.28 -7.16
CA SER A 22 2.67 13.41 -5.83
C SER A 22 1.97 14.50 -5.00
N PRO A 23 1.70 14.23 -3.72
CA PRO A 23 1.21 15.24 -2.79
C PRO A 23 2.33 16.18 -2.27
N GLY A 24 3.58 15.98 -2.72
CA GLY A 24 4.76 16.70 -2.20
C GLY A 24 5.28 16.09 -0.90
N THR A 25 5.09 16.77 0.22
CA THR A 25 5.52 16.26 1.54
C THR A 25 4.38 15.54 2.24
N VAL A 26 4.67 14.35 2.75
CA VAL A 26 3.76 13.52 3.54
C VAL A 26 4.40 13.32 4.91
N ASP A 27 3.74 13.78 5.95
CA ASP A 27 4.25 13.75 7.31
C ASP A 27 3.52 12.72 8.18
N GLY A 28 4.28 12.00 9.01
CA GLY A 28 3.74 11.17 10.08
C GLY A 28 2.75 10.07 9.65
N THR A 29 2.97 9.41 8.50
CA THR A 29 2.07 8.35 8.00
C THR A 29 2.08 7.06 8.83
N ALA A 30 3.01 6.95 9.78
CA ALA A 30 3.11 5.82 10.70
C ALA A 30 2.98 4.45 9.98
N GLU A 31 2.11 3.59 10.46
CA GLU A 31 1.90 2.24 9.91
C GLU A 31 1.36 2.21 8.47
N LEU A 32 0.79 3.31 7.98
CA LEU A 32 0.30 3.43 6.59
C LEU A 32 1.41 3.74 5.59
N THR A 33 2.61 4.04 6.06
CA THR A 33 3.74 4.45 5.21
C THR A 33 3.98 3.52 4.02
N PRO A 34 4.02 2.18 4.15
CA PRO A 34 4.24 1.31 2.99
C PRO A 34 3.14 1.43 1.93
N THR A 35 1.87 1.53 2.35
CA THR A 35 0.75 1.71 1.40
C THR A 35 0.83 3.05 0.69
N VAL A 36 1.10 4.13 1.41
CA VAL A 36 1.26 5.47 0.83
C VAL A 36 2.50 5.55 -0.06
N ALA A 37 3.59 4.86 0.31
CA ALA A 37 4.79 4.75 -0.50
C ALA A 37 4.55 4.01 -1.83
N ALA A 38 3.68 2.98 -1.84
CA ALA A 38 3.29 2.32 -3.08
C ALA A 38 2.59 3.29 -4.04
N LEU A 39 1.66 4.10 -3.54
CA LEU A 39 0.99 5.13 -4.33
C LEU A 39 1.97 6.20 -4.82
N ALA A 40 2.88 6.64 -3.95
CA ALA A 40 3.91 7.63 -4.28
C ALA A 40 4.92 7.08 -5.32
N ALA A 41 5.22 5.78 -5.26
CA ALA A 41 6.09 5.11 -6.23
C ALA A 41 5.46 4.98 -7.64
N LEU A 42 4.15 5.13 -7.74
CA LEU A 42 3.40 5.18 -9.01
C LEU A 42 3.12 6.62 -9.47
N ALA A 43 3.36 7.61 -8.61
CA ALA A 43 2.98 9.00 -8.86
C ALA A 43 3.99 9.75 -9.73
N GLU A 44 3.49 10.71 -10.52
CA GLU A 44 4.32 11.73 -11.16
C GLU A 44 4.74 12.78 -10.13
N GLY A 45 6.02 13.13 -10.10
CA GLY A 45 6.59 14.11 -9.18
C GLY A 45 7.26 13.49 -7.94
N GLU A 46 7.96 14.35 -7.19
CA GLU A 46 8.68 13.93 -5.99
C GLU A 46 7.77 13.87 -4.77
N THR A 47 7.87 12.79 -3.99
CA THR A 47 7.21 12.68 -2.68
C THR A 47 8.25 12.50 -1.58
N LYS A 48 8.22 13.38 -0.57
CA LYS A 48 9.07 13.29 0.61
C LYS A 48 8.27 12.80 1.81
N PHE A 49 8.74 11.74 2.46
CA PHE A 49 8.19 11.21 3.71
C PHE A 49 9.03 11.71 4.88
N THR A 50 8.39 12.32 5.86
CA THR A 50 9.02 12.87 7.07
C THR A 50 8.40 12.27 8.33
N SER A 51 9.14 12.35 9.45
CA SER A 51 8.69 11.85 10.76
C SER A 51 8.34 10.36 10.79
N VAL A 52 9.01 9.54 9.96
CA VAL A 52 8.79 8.10 9.85
C VAL A 52 10.00 7.24 10.29
N GLN A 53 11.03 7.83 10.90
CA GLN A 53 12.25 7.14 11.35
C GLN A 53 11.98 5.97 12.31
N HIS A 54 10.88 5.99 13.04
CA HIS A 54 10.48 4.91 13.95
C HIS A 54 10.21 3.58 13.22
N LEU A 55 9.93 3.62 11.92
CA LEU A 55 9.70 2.42 11.09
C LEU A 55 10.94 1.54 10.90
N ARG A 56 12.13 2.03 11.28
CA ARG A 56 13.36 1.23 11.29
C ARG A 56 13.37 0.17 12.41
N GLY A 57 12.59 0.37 13.47
CA GLY A 57 12.52 -0.51 14.64
C GLY A 57 11.35 -1.49 14.64
N HIS A 58 10.64 -1.68 13.53
CA HIS A 58 9.49 -2.58 13.41
C HIS A 58 9.89 -4.05 13.12
N GLU A 59 9.00 -4.84 12.53
CA GLU A 59 9.22 -6.25 12.15
C GLU A 59 10.42 -6.41 11.23
N THR A 60 10.65 -5.40 10.39
CA THR A 60 11.85 -5.19 9.58
C THR A 60 12.19 -3.70 9.60
N ASP A 61 13.39 -3.31 9.13
CA ASP A 61 13.63 -1.91 8.75
C ASP A 61 12.82 -1.60 7.49
N ARG A 62 11.60 -1.10 7.70
CA ARG A 62 10.66 -0.82 6.61
C ARG A 62 11.19 0.24 5.65
N ILE A 63 11.98 1.20 6.13
CA ILE A 63 12.56 2.24 5.26
C ILE A 63 13.58 1.59 4.34
N ALA A 64 14.52 0.82 4.86
CA ALA A 64 15.49 0.10 4.05
C ALA A 64 14.83 -0.88 3.07
N ALA A 65 13.77 -1.58 3.49
CA ALA A 65 12.99 -2.48 2.65
C ALA A 65 12.31 -1.73 1.49
N LEU A 66 11.64 -0.60 1.76
CA LEU A 66 11.01 0.24 0.72
C LEU A 66 12.04 0.76 -0.28
N VAL A 67 13.19 1.22 0.21
CA VAL A 67 14.30 1.68 -0.65
C VAL A 67 14.79 0.55 -1.56
N ALA A 68 14.99 -0.65 -1.02
CA ALA A 68 15.43 -1.80 -1.79
C ALA A 68 14.41 -2.21 -2.87
N GLU A 69 13.12 -2.28 -2.52
CA GLU A 69 12.09 -2.75 -3.43
C GLU A 69 11.76 -1.72 -4.51
N ILE A 70 11.64 -0.43 -4.18
CA ILE A 70 11.40 0.63 -5.17
C ILE A 70 12.56 0.71 -6.16
N ARG A 71 13.82 0.65 -5.70
CA ARG A 71 14.98 0.59 -6.61
C ARG A 71 14.98 -0.65 -7.51
N ARG A 72 14.61 -1.80 -6.96
CA ARG A 72 14.51 -3.06 -7.72
C ARG A 72 13.51 -2.96 -8.87
N LEU A 73 12.44 -2.18 -8.70
CA LEU A 73 11.41 -1.97 -9.72
C LEU A 73 11.70 -0.73 -10.61
N GLY A 74 12.95 -0.23 -10.59
CA GLY A 74 13.41 0.87 -11.44
C GLY A 74 13.01 2.26 -10.97
N GLY A 75 12.50 2.41 -9.75
CA GLY A 75 12.17 3.71 -9.15
C GLY A 75 13.36 4.40 -8.51
N GLY A 76 13.28 5.72 -8.40
CA GLY A 76 14.27 6.56 -7.74
C GLY A 76 13.84 6.89 -6.31
N ILE A 77 14.62 6.42 -5.35
CA ILE A 77 14.37 6.63 -3.93
C ILE A 77 15.70 6.79 -3.16
N GLU A 78 15.70 7.63 -2.15
CA GLU A 78 16.81 7.75 -1.20
C GLU A 78 16.32 7.93 0.23
N GLU A 79 17.11 7.47 1.18
CA GLU A 79 16.85 7.68 2.60
C GLU A 79 17.20 9.11 3.02
N THR A 80 16.48 9.62 4.02
CA THR A 80 16.77 10.85 4.73
C THR A 80 16.92 10.58 6.23
N ASP A 81 17.34 11.55 7.01
CA ASP A 81 17.56 11.37 8.45
C ASP A 81 16.28 10.94 9.18
N ASP A 82 15.13 11.47 8.77
CA ASP A 82 13.82 11.26 9.41
C ASP A 82 12.83 10.42 8.57
N GLY A 83 13.29 9.94 7.37
CA GLY A 83 12.42 9.18 6.46
C GLY A 83 13.07 8.82 5.15
N PHE A 84 12.45 9.19 4.04
CA PHE A 84 12.92 8.93 2.67
C PHE A 84 12.24 9.84 1.65
N ARG A 85 12.80 9.88 0.45
CA ARG A 85 12.29 10.66 -0.68
C ARG A 85 12.20 9.77 -1.92
N ILE A 86 11.05 9.73 -2.57
CA ILE A 86 10.83 9.10 -3.87
C ILE A 86 10.85 10.22 -4.92
N PHE A 87 11.78 10.18 -5.86
CA PHE A 87 11.98 11.25 -6.85
C PHE A 87 11.77 10.81 -8.30
N SER A 88 11.58 9.51 -8.54
CA SER A 88 11.09 9.01 -9.81
C SER A 88 10.24 7.75 -9.62
N PRO A 89 9.18 7.56 -10.44
CA PRO A 89 8.30 6.42 -10.32
C PRO A 89 9.01 5.11 -10.68
N VAL A 90 8.43 4.00 -10.21
CA VAL A 90 8.79 2.66 -10.65
C VAL A 90 8.45 2.47 -12.13
N THR A 91 9.27 1.71 -12.85
CA THR A 91 9.18 1.60 -14.31
C THR A 91 8.77 0.21 -14.81
N HIS A 92 8.85 -0.81 -13.98
CA HIS A 92 8.50 -2.19 -14.33
C HIS A 92 8.06 -2.99 -13.12
N GLY A 93 7.35 -4.08 -13.35
CA GLY A 93 7.03 -5.06 -12.31
C GLY A 93 8.19 -5.98 -12.00
N GLY A 94 7.94 -6.93 -11.11
CA GLY A 94 8.90 -7.91 -10.65
C GLY A 94 8.48 -8.52 -9.31
N MET A 95 9.33 -9.35 -8.73
CA MET A 95 9.06 -9.92 -7.42
C MET A 95 9.38 -8.88 -6.33
N VAL A 96 8.38 -8.58 -5.51
CA VAL A 96 8.50 -7.75 -4.30
C VAL A 96 8.71 -8.68 -3.10
N LYS A 97 9.78 -8.47 -2.36
CA LYS A 97 10.04 -9.21 -1.13
C LYS A 97 9.16 -8.70 0.01
N SER A 98 8.60 -9.62 0.76
CA SER A 98 7.73 -9.30 1.89
C SER A 98 8.49 -9.03 3.20
N TYR A 99 9.73 -9.54 3.34
CA TYR A 99 10.53 -9.42 4.58
C TYR A 99 9.79 -9.98 5.82
N ALA A 100 8.89 -10.96 5.62
CA ALA A 100 7.97 -11.47 6.63
C ALA A 100 7.11 -10.36 7.30
N ASP A 101 6.93 -9.24 6.61
CA ASP A 101 6.17 -8.07 7.07
C ASP A 101 4.91 -7.90 6.20
N HIS A 102 3.74 -7.97 6.85
CA HIS A 102 2.44 -7.85 6.19
C HIS A 102 2.25 -6.51 5.46
N ARG A 103 2.89 -5.44 5.94
CA ARG A 103 2.82 -4.11 5.30
C ARG A 103 3.65 -4.05 4.02
N MET A 104 4.79 -4.76 3.98
CA MET A 104 5.58 -4.89 2.77
C MET A 104 4.88 -5.79 1.73
N ALA A 105 4.20 -6.84 2.18
CA ALA A 105 3.39 -7.67 1.28
C ALA A 105 2.24 -6.87 0.65
N THR A 106 1.51 -6.07 1.44
CA THR A 106 0.44 -5.21 0.91
C THR A 106 0.97 -4.06 0.05
N PHE A 107 2.17 -3.52 0.32
CA PHE A 107 2.86 -2.59 -0.58
C PHE A 107 3.01 -3.20 -2.00
N GLY A 108 3.49 -4.44 -2.10
CA GLY A 108 3.60 -5.16 -3.38
C GLY A 108 2.24 -5.37 -4.06
N ALA A 109 1.21 -5.73 -3.29
CA ALA A 109 -0.14 -5.91 -3.83
C ALA A 109 -0.70 -4.61 -4.44
N VAL A 110 -0.48 -3.47 -3.79
CA VAL A 110 -0.92 -2.16 -4.30
C VAL A 110 -0.18 -1.80 -5.60
N LEU A 111 1.14 -2.03 -5.68
CA LEU A 111 1.88 -1.81 -6.93
C LEU A 111 1.34 -2.65 -8.09
N GLY A 112 0.91 -3.88 -7.81
CA GLY A 112 0.32 -4.80 -8.80
C GLY A 112 -1.03 -4.35 -9.37
N LEU A 113 -1.66 -3.30 -8.84
CA LEU A 113 -2.85 -2.69 -9.45
C LEU A 113 -2.54 -1.83 -10.67
N ALA A 114 -1.29 -1.37 -10.80
CA ALA A 114 -0.89 -0.43 -11.84
C ALA A 114 0.28 -0.93 -12.71
N LEU A 115 1.03 -1.93 -12.24
CA LEU A 115 2.18 -2.51 -12.93
C LEU A 115 1.91 -3.97 -13.29
N ASP A 116 2.17 -4.32 -14.53
CA ASP A 116 2.15 -5.72 -14.96
C ASP A 116 3.27 -6.55 -14.32
N ALA A 117 3.04 -7.85 -14.15
CA ALA A 117 4.02 -8.82 -13.67
C ALA A 117 4.61 -8.54 -12.27
N VAL A 118 3.86 -7.88 -11.39
CA VAL A 118 4.20 -7.79 -9.98
C VAL A 118 3.79 -9.09 -9.28
N THR A 119 4.73 -9.68 -8.55
CA THR A 119 4.49 -10.83 -7.66
C THR A 119 4.98 -10.50 -6.26
N VAL A 120 4.34 -11.05 -5.25
CA VAL A 120 4.74 -10.90 -3.84
C VAL A 120 5.34 -12.22 -3.37
N GLU A 121 6.56 -12.19 -2.81
CA GLU A 121 7.32 -13.38 -2.39
C GLU A 121 6.53 -14.26 -1.41
N ASP A 122 5.95 -13.66 -0.40
CA ASP A 122 5.10 -14.33 0.58
C ASP A 122 3.92 -13.43 0.98
N ILE A 123 2.77 -13.68 0.37
CA ILE A 123 1.53 -12.98 0.72
C ILE A 123 0.89 -13.55 2.00
N SER A 124 1.28 -14.74 2.43
CA SER A 124 0.68 -15.41 3.59
C SER A 124 1.00 -14.67 4.91
N CYS A 125 2.09 -13.90 4.95
CA CYS A 125 2.44 -13.08 6.11
C CYS A 125 1.37 -12.02 6.45
N THR A 126 0.47 -11.69 5.51
CA THR A 126 -0.69 -10.81 5.78
C THR A 126 -1.67 -11.42 6.78
N SER A 127 -1.65 -12.75 6.95
CA SER A 127 -2.55 -13.46 7.88
C SER A 127 -2.43 -13.01 9.34
N LYS A 128 -1.30 -12.38 9.69
CA LYS A 128 -1.09 -11.81 11.02
C LYS A 128 -2.14 -10.75 11.41
N THR A 129 -2.56 -9.93 10.44
CA THR A 129 -3.48 -8.81 10.68
C THR A 129 -4.75 -8.91 9.86
N MET A 130 -4.71 -9.62 8.74
CA MET A 130 -5.83 -9.78 7.81
C MET A 130 -5.75 -11.19 7.17
N PRO A 131 -6.25 -12.24 7.87
CA PRO A 131 -6.11 -13.63 7.45
C PRO A 131 -6.64 -13.92 6.04
N ASP A 132 -7.73 -13.26 5.66
CA ASP A 132 -8.40 -13.46 4.37
C ASP A 132 -7.93 -12.50 3.27
N PHE A 133 -6.85 -11.73 3.50
CA PHE A 133 -6.38 -10.71 2.57
C PHE A 133 -6.23 -11.23 1.13
N PRO A 134 -5.60 -12.39 0.84
CA PRO A 134 -5.44 -12.84 -0.55
C PRO A 134 -6.77 -13.08 -1.26
N ALA A 135 -7.73 -13.72 -0.58
CA ALA A 135 -9.05 -14.00 -1.15
C ALA A 135 -9.87 -12.72 -1.36
N MET A 136 -9.84 -11.84 -0.37
CA MET A 136 -10.52 -10.53 -0.43
C MET A 136 -9.92 -9.64 -1.53
N TRP A 137 -8.59 -9.62 -1.67
CA TRP A 137 -7.90 -8.88 -2.72
C TRP A 137 -8.27 -9.37 -4.12
N LEU A 138 -8.32 -10.69 -4.33
CA LEU A 138 -8.75 -11.27 -5.60
C LEU A 138 -10.19 -10.89 -5.97
N LYS A 139 -11.11 -10.94 -5.01
CA LYS A 139 -12.50 -10.50 -5.21
C LYS A 139 -12.55 -9.02 -5.61
N LEU A 140 -11.81 -8.16 -4.89
CA LEU A 140 -11.74 -6.73 -5.19
C LEU A 140 -11.24 -6.46 -6.61
N VAL A 141 -10.13 -7.09 -7.02
CA VAL A 141 -9.53 -6.90 -8.35
C VAL A 141 -10.43 -7.43 -9.47
N ARG A 142 -11.23 -8.48 -9.21
CA ARG A 142 -12.19 -9.03 -10.16
C ARG A 142 -13.51 -8.27 -10.22
N GLY A 143 -13.72 -7.29 -9.35
CA GLY A 143 -14.98 -6.57 -9.23
C GLY A 143 -16.12 -7.43 -8.64
N GLU A 144 -15.79 -8.49 -7.91
CA GLU A 144 -16.74 -9.33 -7.21
C GLU A 144 -17.21 -8.63 -5.93
N ALA A 145 -18.52 -8.69 -5.62
CA ALA A 145 -19.03 -8.12 -4.38
C ALA A 145 -18.40 -8.82 -3.16
N ALA A 146 -18.08 -8.06 -2.12
CA ALA A 146 -17.68 -8.63 -0.86
C ALA A 146 -18.87 -9.42 -0.27
N ASP A 147 -18.61 -10.64 0.23
CA ASP A 147 -19.62 -11.37 1.01
C ASP A 147 -19.85 -10.57 2.31
N THR A 148 -21.01 -9.96 2.43
CA THR A 148 -21.46 -9.28 3.66
C THR A 148 -21.88 -10.24 4.78
N ALA A 149 -21.82 -11.55 4.54
CA ALA A 149 -22.07 -12.58 5.53
C ALA A 149 -20.87 -12.70 6.47
N GLY A 150 -20.83 -11.90 7.53
CA GLY A 150 -19.80 -12.03 8.57
C GLY A 150 -19.39 -10.75 9.29
N VAL A 151 -20.03 -9.62 9.03
CA VAL A 151 -19.91 -8.46 9.92
C VAL A 151 -20.80 -8.76 11.13
N GLY A 152 -20.25 -9.51 12.08
CA GLY A 152 -20.90 -9.77 13.35
C GLY A 152 -21.18 -8.44 14.05
N ASP A 153 -22.35 -8.34 14.65
CA ASP A 153 -22.79 -7.28 15.55
C ASP A 153 -21.67 -6.83 16.50
N PHE A 154 -21.08 -5.67 16.23
CA PHE A 154 -20.26 -4.92 17.20
C PHE A 154 -21.15 -3.94 17.97
N ALA A 155 -22.35 -4.36 18.36
CA ALA A 155 -23.22 -3.62 19.25
C ALA A 155 -23.32 -4.37 20.59
N SER A 156 -22.39 -4.06 21.50
CA SER A 156 -22.60 -4.11 22.98
C SER A 156 -21.40 -3.48 23.68
#